data_4a45053bce07dcdb59ffd6ae712a1883
#
_entry.id   4a45053bce07dcdb59ffd6ae712a1883
#
_cell.length_a   1.000
_cell.length_b   1.000
_cell.length_c   1.000
_cell.angle_alpha   90.00
_cell.angle_beta   90.00
_cell.angle_gamma   90.00
#
_symmetry.space_group_name_H-M   'P 1'
#
loop_
_entity.id
_entity.type
_entity.pdbx_description
1 polymer ?
#
loop_
_entity_poly.entity_id
_entity_poly.type
_entity_poly.pdbx_seq_one_letter_code
_entity_poly.pdbx_strand_id
1 'polypeptide(L)'
;MRILMLGNSLTTANYLPALIEEAIGAHVVVHARGGARLAEQLNPQTRLGALTQHALESDPWDCVVLQESSNGPIVHRARFLDASARLCEQVNAIGAKPIMFATWAYSPTCPKLALMGISCDEMHAQLSDAYREAAHVGKASVADVGTAFFERNHAASLYRPDGVHPSVEGTALAASVIAQSIERIARN
;
A
#
# COMPACT_ATOMS: atom_id res chain seq x y z
N MET A 1 -14.61 -1.17 13.66
CA MET A 1 -14.09 -1.52 12.33
C MET A 1 -12.78 -2.28 12.49
N ARG A 2 -12.62 -3.41 11.78
CA ARG A 2 -11.40 -4.24 11.76
C ARG A 2 -10.74 -4.14 10.38
N ILE A 3 -9.47 -3.81 10.38
CA ILE A 3 -8.68 -3.57 9.16
C ILE A 3 -7.49 -4.52 9.16
N LEU A 4 -7.26 -5.21 8.04
CA LEU A 4 -6.03 -5.95 7.80
C LEU A 4 -5.15 -5.15 6.83
N MET A 5 -3.89 -4.92 7.18
CA MET A 5 -2.91 -4.28 6.30
C MET A 5 -1.87 -5.30 5.87
N LEU A 6 -1.78 -5.53 4.56
CA LEU A 6 -0.80 -6.42 3.93
C LEU A 6 0.27 -5.57 3.24
N GLY A 7 1.54 -5.75 3.64
CA GLY A 7 2.58 -4.91 3.05
C GLY A 7 4.00 -5.22 3.50
N ASN A 8 4.79 -4.17 3.60
CA ASN A 8 6.20 -4.25 3.94
C ASN A 8 6.65 -3.08 4.85
N SER A 9 7.92 -2.67 4.78
CA SER A 9 8.46 -1.58 5.60
C SER A 9 7.74 -0.23 5.39
N LEU A 10 7.10 0.01 4.26
CA LEU A 10 6.31 1.23 4.03
C LEU A 10 5.02 1.22 4.87
N THR A 11 4.40 0.04 5.03
CA THR A 11 3.22 -0.14 5.89
C THR A 11 3.56 0.00 7.38
N THR A 12 4.75 -0.40 7.81
CA THR A 12 5.14 -0.37 9.23
C THR A 12 5.94 0.87 9.64
N ALA A 13 6.29 1.74 8.68
CA ALA A 13 7.11 2.94 8.93
C ALA A 13 6.45 3.86 9.98
N ASN A 14 7.25 4.34 10.92
CA ASN A 14 6.88 5.36 11.91
C ASN A 14 5.48 5.14 12.55
N TYR A 15 5.14 3.89 12.84
CA TYR A 15 3.86 3.51 13.46
C TYR A 15 2.62 3.85 12.61
N LEU A 16 2.71 3.83 11.28
CA LEU A 16 1.61 4.11 10.37
C LEU A 16 0.27 3.43 10.77
N PRO A 17 0.23 2.12 11.13
CA PRO A 17 -1.03 1.48 11.53
C PRO A 17 -1.65 2.13 12.78
N ALA A 18 -0.85 2.47 13.78
CA ALA A 18 -1.35 3.12 15.00
C ALA A 18 -1.91 4.54 14.74
N LEU A 19 -1.29 5.28 13.81
CA LEU A 19 -1.82 6.58 13.37
C LEU A 19 -3.19 6.44 12.69
N ILE A 20 -3.40 5.36 11.94
CA ILE A 20 -4.71 5.07 11.33
C ILE A 20 -5.71 4.67 12.40
N GLU A 21 -5.34 3.79 13.35
CA GLU A 21 -6.20 3.41 14.48
C GLU A 21 -6.69 4.63 15.26
N GLU A 22 -5.77 5.54 15.59
CA GLU A 22 -6.09 6.76 16.32
C GLU A 22 -7.02 7.69 15.52
N ALA A 23 -6.76 7.84 14.21
CA ALA A 23 -7.51 8.77 13.36
C ALA A 23 -8.98 8.39 13.18
N ILE A 24 -9.30 7.09 13.09
CA ILE A 24 -10.66 6.62 12.74
C ILE A 24 -11.28 5.67 13.77
N GLY A 25 -10.64 5.46 14.92
CA GLY A 25 -11.16 4.57 15.98
C GLY A 25 -11.31 3.10 15.52
N ALA A 26 -10.41 2.63 14.64
CA ALA A 26 -10.43 1.27 14.12
C ALA A 26 -9.44 0.37 14.87
N HIS A 27 -9.53 -0.95 14.64
CA HIS A 27 -8.52 -1.92 15.04
C HIS A 27 -7.76 -2.40 13.81
N VAL A 28 -6.44 -2.20 13.76
CA VAL A 28 -5.59 -2.53 12.61
C VAL A 28 -4.67 -3.70 12.94
N VAL A 29 -4.79 -4.76 12.16
CA VAL A 29 -3.85 -5.90 12.18
C VAL A 29 -2.91 -5.78 10.99
N VAL A 30 -1.63 -6.11 11.18
CA VAL A 30 -0.60 -5.92 10.14
C VAL A 30 0.11 -7.24 9.86
N HIS A 31 0.07 -7.66 8.61
CA HIS A 31 0.90 -8.73 8.07
C HIS A 31 1.92 -8.13 7.11
N ALA A 32 3.09 -7.82 7.62
CA ALA A 32 4.15 -7.17 6.87
C ALA A 32 5.54 -7.72 7.22
N ARG A 33 6.44 -7.69 6.25
CA ARG A 33 7.85 -8.01 6.39
C ARG A 33 8.66 -7.08 5.48
N GLY A 34 9.82 -6.62 5.93
CA GLY A 34 10.70 -5.77 5.11
C GLY A 34 10.92 -6.35 3.71
N GLY A 35 10.61 -5.56 2.69
CA GLY A 35 10.74 -5.94 1.29
C GLY A 35 9.72 -6.98 0.77
N ALA A 36 8.72 -7.38 1.56
CA ALA A 36 7.68 -8.29 1.09
C ALA A 36 6.90 -7.71 -0.09
N ARG A 37 6.42 -8.58 -0.96
CA ARG A 37 5.56 -8.28 -2.10
C ARG A 37 4.19 -8.91 -1.90
N LEU A 38 3.16 -8.39 -2.55
CA LEU A 38 1.81 -8.95 -2.48
C LEU A 38 1.77 -10.42 -2.91
N ALA A 39 2.59 -10.81 -3.87
CA ALA A 39 2.70 -12.21 -4.29
C ALA A 39 3.16 -13.16 -3.16
N GLU A 40 3.89 -12.66 -2.15
CA GLU A 40 4.27 -13.47 -0.98
C GLU A 40 3.08 -13.71 -0.06
N GLN A 41 2.15 -12.77 0.05
CA GLN A 41 0.93 -12.88 0.84
C GLN A 41 0.00 -14.02 0.34
N LEU A 42 0.11 -14.35 -0.94
CA LEU A 42 -0.62 -15.46 -1.57
C LEU A 42 0.04 -16.84 -1.39
N ASN A 43 1.30 -16.89 -0.97
CA ASN A 43 2.04 -18.14 -0.90
C ASN A 43 1.97 -18.78 0.51
N PRO A 44 1.12 -19.79 0.74
CA PRO A 44 0.96 -20.43 2.04
C PRO A 44 2.21 -21.18 2.51
N GLN A 45 3.21 -21.39 1.64
CA GLN A 45 4.49 -22.00 2.01
C GLN A 45 5.44 -21.00 2.70
N THR A 46 5.15 -19.70 2.65
CA THR A 46 5.87 -18.70 3.42
C THR A 46 5.15 -18.42 4.73
N ARG A 47 5.91 -18.06 5.78
CA ARG A 47 5.29 -17.68 7.06
C ARG A 47 4.30 -16.53 6.90
N LEU A 48 4.65 -15.52 6.09
CA LEU A 48 3.81 -14.35 5.87
C LEU A 48 2.52 -14.71 5.12
N GLY A 49 2.63 -15.49 4.06
CA GLY A 49 1.48 -15.93 3.29
C GLY A 49 0.56 -16.86 4.09
N ALA A 50 1.12 -17.80 4.88
CA ALA A 50 0.32 -18.65 5.77
C ALA A 50 -0.50 -17.84 6.78
N LEU A 51 0.12 -16.82 7.41
CA LEU A 51 -0.59 -15.92 8.33
C LEU A 51 -1.72 -15.17 7.62
N THR A 52 -1.46 -14.67 6.42
CA THR A 52 -2.44 -13.90 5.64
C THR A 52 -3.61 -14.77 5.20
N GLN A 53 -3.35 -15.96 4.64
CA GLN A 53 -4.41 -16.87 4.23
C GLN A 53 -5.27 -17.29 5.44
N HIS A 54 -4.63 -17.64 6.56
CA HIS A 54 -5.37 -17.97 7.78
C HIS A 54 -6.24 -16.81 8.28
N ALA A 55 -5.73 -15.57 8.27
CA ALA A 55 -6.50 -14.40 8.71
C ALA A 55 -7.70 -14.11 7.79
N LEU A 56 -7.54 -14.27 6.47
CA LEU A 56 -8.64 -14.11 5.53
C LEU A 56 -9.73 -15.18 5.69
N GLU A 57 -9.37 -16.39 6.11
CA GLU A 57 -10.31 -17.50 6.31
C GLU A 57 -11.04 -17.44 7.66
N SER A 58 -10.38 -16.91 8.71
CA SER A 58 -10.80 -17.12 10.10
C SER A 58 -11.34 -15.86 10.78
N ASP A 59 -10.99 -14.67 10.31
CA ASP A 59 -11.33 -13.41 10.95
C ASP A 59 -12.30 -12.56 10.12
N PRO A 60 -13.22 -11.84 10.76
CA PRO A 60 -14.05 -10.85 10.07
C PRO A 60 -13.25 -9.57 9.83
N TRP A 61 -13.22 -9.12 8.58
CA TRP A 61 -12.58 -7.86 8.17
C TRP A 61 -13.59 -6.94 7.52
N ASP A 62 -13.56 -5.64 7.84
CA ASP A 62 -14.34 -4.63 7.15
C ASP A 62 -13.62 -4.20 5.86
N CYS A 63 -12.29 -4.04 5.93
CA CYS A 63 -11.46 -3.79 4.76
C CYS A 63 -10.05 -4.39 4.88
N VAL A 64 -9.42 -4.59 3.72
CA VAL A 64 -8.03 -5.06 3.61
C VAL A 64 -7.23 -4.09 2.75
N VAL A 65 -6.18 -3.52 3.32
CA VAL A 65 -5.28 -2.57 2.65
C VAL A 65 -4.09 -3.34 2.07
N LEU A 66 -3.87 -3.21 0.76
CA LEU A 66 -2.86 -3.94 -0.01
C LEU A 66 -1.75 -3.00 -0.47
N GLN A 67 -0.51 -3.21 0.02
CA GLN A 67 0.66 -2.40 -0.32
C GLN A 67 1.76 -3.28 -0.93
N GLU A 68 2.18 -2.94 -2.16
CA GLU A 68 3.27 -3.62 -2.88
C GLU A 68 4.64 -2.97 -2.55
N SER A 69 5.75 -3.62 -2.88
CA SER A 69 7.09 -3.03 -2.75
C SER A 69 7.21 -1.74 -3.59
N SER A 70 8.05 -0.80 -3.14
CA SER A 70 8.07 0.59 -3.62
C SER A 70 8.19 0.77 -5.14
N ASN A 71 8.91 -0.11 -5.84
CA ASN A 71 9.04 -0.09 -7.31
C ASN A 71 8.45 -1.34 -7.98
N GLY A 72 7.84 -2.23 -7.21
CA GLY A 72 7.24 -3.48 -7.70
C GLY A 72 6.21 -3.26 -8.81
N PRO A 73 5.31 -2.28 -8.67
CA PRO A 73 4.31 -1.98 -9.70
C PRO A 73 4.90 -1.58 -11.05
N ILE A 74 6.15 -1.13 -11.09
CA ILE A 74 6.86 -0.76 -12.33
C ILE A 74 7.71 -1.94 -12.81
N VAL A 75 8.65 -2.39 -11.98
CA VAL A 75 9.69 -3.36 -12.37
C VAL A 75 9.11 -4.77 -12.56
N HIS A 76 8.03 -5.08 -11.85
CA HIS A 76 7.37 -6.40 -11.88
C HIS A 76 5.87 -6.27 -12.12
N ARG A 77 5.46 -5.36 -13.02
CA ARG A 77 4.06 -4.98 -13.24
C ARG A 77 3.10 -6.18 -13.39
N ALA A 78 3.41 -7.11 -14.26
CA ALA A 78 2.54 -8.27 -14.48
C ALA A 78 2.33 -9.10 -13.21
N ARG A 79 3.39 -9.31 -12.41
CA ARG A 79 3.30 -10.04 -11.15
C ARG A 79 2.53 -9.26 -10.08
N PHE A 80 2.69 -7.94 -10.05
CA PHE A 80 1.92 -7.06 -9.18
C PHE A 80 0.44 -7.11 -9.51
N LEU A 81 0.06 -6.99 -10.79
CA LEU A 81 -1.33 -7.01 -11.24
C LEU A 81 -2.00 -8.37 -10.92
N ASP A 82 -1.32 -9.49 -11.22
CA ASP A 82 -1.81 -10.84 -10.89
C ASP A 82 -2.04 -10.99 -9.38
N ALA A 83 -1.04 -10.65 -8.57
CA ALA A 83 -1.14 -10.80 -7.12
C ALA A 83 -2.22 -9.89 -6.52
N SER A 84 -2.34 -8.67 -7.01
CA SER A 84 -3.38 -7.72 -6.59
C SER A 84 -4.78 -8.23 -6.93
N ALA A 85 -4.98 -8.71 -8.16
CA ALA A 85 -6.28 -9.25 -8.60
C ALA A 85 -6.71 -10.44 -7.72
N ARG A 86 -5.84 -11.40 -7.49
CA ARG A 86 -6.11 -12.59 -6.68
C ARG A 86 -6.38 -12.26 -5.21
N LEU A 87 -5.62 -11.34 -4.60
CA LEU A 87 -5.88 -10.90 -3.22
C LEU A 87 -7.20 -10.14 -3.13
N CYS A 88 -7.50 -9.25 -4.08
CA CYS A 88 -8.77 -8.55 -4.12
C CYS A 88 -9.95 -9.52 -4.29
N GLU A 89 -9.81 -10.58 -5.10
CA GLU A 89 -10.81 -11.63 -5.23
C GLU A 89 -11.08 -12.32 -3.90
N GLN A 90 -10.03 -12.75 -3.17
CA GLN A 90 -10.17 -13.35 -1.84
C GLN A 90 -10.84 -12.41 -0.85
N VAL A 91 -10.43 -11.14 -0.83
CA VAL A 91 -11.00 -10.11 0.06
C VAL A 91 -12.48 -9.85 -0.25
N ASN A 92 -12.83 -9.72 -1.53
CA ASN A 92 -14.23 -9.57 -1.94
C ASN A 92 -15.08 -10.81 -1.59
N ALA A 93 -14.52 -12.01 -1.72
CA ALA A 93 -15.23 -13.27 -1.44
C ALA A 93 -15.64 -13.40 0.04
N ILE A 94 -14.88 -12.83 0.96
CA ILE A 94 -15.23 -12.79 2.40
C ILE A 94 -16.10 -11.58 2.79
N GLY A 95 -16.52 -10.76 1.81
CA GLY A 95 -17.36 -9.59 2.03
C GLY A 95 -16.62 -8.34 2.51
N ALA A 96 -15.28 -8.40 2.66
CA ALA A 96 -14.46 -7.25 3.00
C ALA A 96 -14.20 -6.35 1.77
N LYS A 97 -13.76 -5.11 2.01
CA LYS A 97 -13.47 -4.14 0.94
C LYS A 97 -11.98 -4.04 0.69
N PRO A 98 -11.46 -4.38 -0.50
CA PRO A 98 -10.05 -4.20 -0.83
C PRO A 98 -9.72 -2.73 -1.10
N ILE A 99 -8.58 -2.27 -0.59
CA ILE A 99 -8.04 -0.92 -0.77
C ILE A 99 -6.60 -1.04 -1.24
N MET A 100 -6.29 -0.54 -2.42
CA MET A 100 -4.91 -0.43 -2.89
C MET A 100 -4.25 0.78 -2.23
N PHE A 101 -3.20 0.56 -1.44
CA PHE A 101 -2.34 1.62 -0.92
C PHE A 101 -1.35 2.01 -2.02
N ALA A 102 -1.72 2.99 -2.85
CA ALA A 102 -0.87 3.51 -3.90
C ALA A 102 0.29 4.31 -3.28
N THR A 103 1.50 3.74 -3.38
CA THR A 103 2.70 4.34 -2.82
C THR A 103 3.25 5.46 -3.71
N TRP A 104 4.20 6.22 -3.17
CA TRP A 104 4.80 7.41 -3.80
C TRP A 104 6.06 7.07 -4.60
N ALA A 105 6.42 7.96 -5.51
CA ALA A 105 7.69 7.93 -6.22
C ALA A 105 8.86 8.18 -5.25
N TYR A 106 10.04 7.72 -5.59
CA TYR A 106 11.25 8.06 -4.86
C TYR A 106 11.49 9.58 -4.87
N SER A 107 12.15 10.09 -3.83
CA SER A 107 12.58 11.50 -3.79
C SER A 107 13.35 11.88 -5.06
N PRO A 108 13.17 13.10 -5.60
CA PRO A 108 13.89 13.55 -6.81
C PRO A 108 15.40 13.39 -6.75
N THR A 109 15.98 13.38 -5.55
CA THR A 109 17.41 13.22 -5.32
C THR A 109 17.83 11.77 -5.05
N CYS A 110 16.89 10.82 -5.10
CA CYS A 110 17.20 9.41 -4.82
C CYS A 110 18.02 8.78 -5.96
N PRO A 111 19.23 8.25 -5.68
CA PRO A 111 20.09 7.65 -6.73
C PRO A 111 19.44 6.49 -7.48
N LYS A 112 18.45 5.83 -6.88
CA LYS A 112 17.75 4.71 -7.52
C LYS A 112 16.96 5.12 -8.75
N LEU A 113 16.52 6.38 -8.87
CA LEU A 113 15.87 6.89 -10.09
C LEU A 113 16.82 6.85 -11.29
N ALA A 114 18.07 7.29 -11.10
CA ALA A 114 19.09 7.22 -12.14
C ALA A 114 19.38 5.78 -12.57
N LEU A 115 19.41 4.83 -11.63
CA LEU A 115 19.58 3.40 -11.93
C LEU A 115 18.39 2.81 -12.70
N MET A 116 17.19 3.36 -12.50
CA MET A 116 16.00 2.96 -13.23
C MET A 116 15.87 3.70 -14.58
N GLY A 117 16.67 4.75 -14.83
CA GLY A 117 16.61 5.56 -16.03
C GLY A 117 15.34 6.42 -16.17
N ILE A 118 14.72 6.77 -15.03
CA ILE A 118 13.48 7.57 -15.01
C ILE A 118 13.58 8.72 -14.01
N SER A 119 12.81 9.77 -14.23
CA SER A 119 12.60 10.87 -13.29
C SER A 119 11.62 10.50 -12.17
N CYS A 120 11.54 11.33 -11.14
CA CYS A 120 10.55 11.23 -10.08
C CYS A 120 9.12 11.32 -10.63
N ASP A 121 8.86 12.25 -11.53
CA ASP A 121 7.53 12.47 -12.13
C ASP A 121 7.11 11.28 -13.01
N GLU A 122 8.05 10.73 -13.79
CA GLU A 122 7.80 9.52 -14.58
C GLU A 122 7.52 8.32 -13.67
N MET A 123 8.24 8.18 -12.55
CA MET A 123 7.97 7.13 -11.55
C MET A 123 6.57 7.31 -10.96
N HIS A 124 6.19 8.54 -10.60
CA HIS A 124 4.85 8.82 -10.09
C HIS A 124 3.76 8.43 -11.10
N ALA A 125 3.91 8.85 -12.36
CA ALA A 125 2.95 8.53 -13.41
C ALA A 125 2.79 7.02 -13.62
N GLN A 126 3.91 6.27 -13.66
CA GLN A 126 3.90 4.82 -13.83
C GLN A 126 3.28 4.08 -12.63
N LEU A 127 3.57 4.52 -11.38
CA LEU A 127 2.95 3.97 -10.18
C LEU A 127 1.45 4.23 -10.17
N SER A 128 1.03 5.47 -10.39
CA SER A 128 -0.37 5.87 -10.42
C SER A 128 -1.18 5.07 -11.44
N ASP A 129 -0.63 4.86 -12.65
CA ASP A 129 -1.24 4.05 -13.69
C ASP A 129 -1.37 2.56 -13.25
N ALA A 130 -0.29 1.98 -12.71
CA ALA A 130 -0.30 0.59 -12.27
C ALA A 130 -1.31 0.33 -11.13
N TYR A 131 -1.38 1.22 -10.14
CA TYR A 131 -2.33 1.07 -9.03
C TYR A 131 -3.78 1.29 -9.47
N ARG A 132 -4.05 2.19 -10.42
CA ARG A 132 -5.39 2.37 -11.00
C ARG A 132 -5.84 1.14 -11.77
N GLU A 133 -4.94 0.54 -12.57
CA GLU A 133 -5.21 -0.71 -13.27
C GLU A 133 -5.51 -1.84 -12.28
N ALA A 134 -4.66 -2.04 -11.27
CA ALA A 134 -4.86 -3.05 -10.24
C ALA A 134 -6.19 -2.88 -9.49
N ALA A 135 -6.55 -1.65 -9.14
CA ALA A 135 -7.81 -1.34 -8.47
C ALA A 135 -9.02 -1.60 -9.37
N HIS A 136 -8.95 -1.23 -10.64
CA HIS A 136 -10.03 -1.48 -11.61
C HIS A 136 -10.29 -2.99 -11.76
N VAL A 137 -9.24 -3.78 -12.00
CA VAL A 137 -9.36 -5.24 -12.16
C VAL A 137 -9.82 -5.90 -10.86
N GLY A 138 -9.27 -5.50 -9.72
CA GLY A 138 -9.59 -6.07 -8.41
C GLY A 138 -10.91 -5.56 -7.80
N LYS A 139 -11.61 -4.63 -8.43
CA LYS A 139 -12.79 -3.93 -7.87
C LYS A 139 -12.45 -3.34 -6.49
N ALA A 140 -11.28 -2.75 -6.37
CA ALA A 140 -10.75 -2.14 -5.16
C ALA A 140 -10.85 -0.61 -5.20
N SER A 141 -10.90 0.00 -4.04
CA SER A 141 -10.66 1.44 -3.91
C SER A 141 -9.18 1.75 -3.89
N VAL A 142 -8.80 3.02 -4.09
CA VAL A 142 -7.42 3.48 -4.03
C VAL A 142 -7.26 4.51 -2.91
N ALA A 143 -6.33 4.26 -2.00
CA ALA A 143 -5.76 5.26 -1.10
C ALA A 143 -4.53 5.85 -1.80
N ASP A 144 -4.72 6.98 -2.49
CA ASP A 144 -3.72 7.55 -3.41
C ASP A 144 -2.72 8.45 -2.66
N VAL A 145 -1.85 7.81 -1.87
CA VAL A 145 -0.76 8.49 -1.15
C VAL A 145 0.28 9.04 -2.11
N GLY A 146 0.51 8.36 -3.23
CA GLY A 146 1.44 8.81 -4.27
C GLY A 146 1.10 10.19 -4.81
N THR A 147 -0.16 10.44 -5.15
CA THR A 147 -0.64 11.76 -5.58
C THR A 147 -0.49 12.81 -4.47
N ALA A 148 -0.76 12.45 -3.20
CA ALA A 148 -0.57 13.39 -2.10
C ALA A 148 0.89 13.82 -1.89
N PHE A 149 1.86 12.95 -2.18
CA PHE A 149 3.29 13.29 -2.21
C PHE A 149 3.63 14.18 -3.43
N PHE A 150 3.07 13.86 -4.59
CA PHE A 150 3.25 14.63 -5.84
C PHE A 150 2.74 16.07 -5.69
N GLU A 151 1.56 16.27 -5.15
CA GLU A 151 0.96 17.59 -4.91
C GLU A 151 1.77 18.46 -3.94
N ARG A 152 2.65 17.84 -3.14
CA ARG A 152 3.65 18.53 -2.30
C ARG A 152 5.01 18.61 -2.95
N ASN A 153 5.08 18.50 -4.29
CA ASN A 153 6.31 18.54 -5.09
C ASN A 153 7.38 17.56 -4.58
N HIS A 154 6.99 16.41 -4.06
CA HIS A 154 7.92 15.43 -3.47
C HIS A 154 8.92 16.07 -2.49
N ALA A 155 8.41 16.98 -1.64
CA ALA A 155 9.24 17.74 -0.69
C ALA A 155 10.18 16.81 0.09
N ALA A 156 11.44 17.21 0.25
CA ALA A 156 12.46 16.40 0.92
C ALA A 156 12.06 16.03 2.37
N SER A 157 11.26 16.85 3.03
CA SER A 157 10.72 16.60 4.37
C SER A 157 9.84 15.36 4.47
N LEU A 158 9.26 14.90 3.36
CA LEU A 158 8.41 13.71 3.33
C LEU A 158 9.21 12.39 3.35
N TYR A 159 10.52 12.44 3.12
CA TYR A 159 11.36 11.27 2.97
C TYR A 159 12.42 11.17 4.08
N ARG A 160 12.85 9.94 4.35
CA ARG A 160 14.11 9.67 5.04
C ARG A 160 15.29 9.96 4.09
N PRO A 161 16.53 10.03 4.60
CA PRO A 161 17.72 10.28 3.78
C PRO A 161 17.95 9.30 2.62
N ASP A 162 17.35 8.10 2.67
CA ASP A 162 17.42 7.11 1.60
C ASP A 162 16.55 7.48 0.37
N GLY A 163 15.70 8.48 0.47
CA GLY A 163 14.80 8.96 -0.59
C GLY A 163 13.69 7.98 -0.96
N VAL A 164 13.49 6.92 -0.18
CA VAL A 164 12.48 5.86 -0.42
C VAL A 164 11.48 5.77 0.71
N HIS A 165 11.96 5.56 1.94
CA HIS A 165 11.10 5.43 3.11
C HIS A 165 10.56 6.80 3.54
N PRO A 166 9.34 6.84 4.10
CA PRO A 166 8.76 8.09 4.53
C PRO A 166 9.42 8.57 5.82
N SER A 167 9.52 9.88 5.97
CA SER A 167 9.79 10.53 7.26
C SER A 167 8.56 10.42 8.17
N VAL A 168 8.64 10.99 9.38
CA VAL A 168 7.46 11.12 10.26
C VAL A 168 6.35 11.94 9.57
N GLU A 169 6.72 13.04 8.90
CA GLU A 169 5.78 13.89 8.15
C GLU A 169 5.15 13.13 6.97
N GLY A 170 5.96 12.42 6.18
CA GLY A 170 5.47 11.59 5.08
C GLY A 170 4.55 10.47 5.54
N THR A 171 4.84 9.88 6.72
CA THR A 171 3.97 8.86 7.31
C THR A 171 2.64 9.43 7.81
N ALA A 172 2.66 10.61 8.43
CA ALA A 172 1.44 11.29 8.85
C ALA A 172 0.53 11.63 7.65
N LEU A 173 1.13 12.09 6.55
CA LEU A 173 0.41 12.30 5.29
C LEU A 173 -0.20 11.00 4.76
N ALA A 174 0.57 9.91 4.73
CA ALA A 174 0.08 8.60 4.30
C ALA A 174 -1.08 8.11 5.18
N ALA A 175 -0.95 8.23 6.50
CA ALA A 175 -2.01 7.87 7.45
C ALA A 175 -3.31 8.62 7.18
N SER A 176 -3.23 9.94 6.97
CA SER A 176 -4.39 10.78 6.67
C SER A 176 -5.11 10.33 5.39
N VAL A 177 -4.37 10.08 4.30
CA VAL A 177 -4.96 9.65 3.03
C VAL A 177 -5.61 8.26 3.14
N ILE A 178 -4.94 7.31 3.82
CA ILE A 178 -5.47 5.96 4.01
C ILE A 178 -6.71 6.00 4.90
N ALA A 179 -6.67 6.71 6.02
CA ALA A 179 -7.81 6.87 6.93
C ALA A 179 -9.03 7.46 6.22
N GLN A 180 -8.87 8.54 5.45
CA GLN A 180 -9.95 9.14 4.64
C GLN A 180 -10.52 8.17 3.61
N SER A 181 -9.68 7.34 2.99
CA SER A 181 -10.11 6.34 2.02
C SER A 181 -10.94 5.24 2.69
N ILE A 182 -10.55 4.78 3.88
CA ILE A 182 -11.28 3.80 4.67
C ILE A 182 -12.65 4.36 5.10
N GLU A 183 -12.70 5.57 5.65
CA GLU A 183 -13.95 6.22 6.06
C GLU A 183 -14.94 6.40 4.89
N ARG A 184 -14.43 6.75 3.70
CA ARG A 184 -15.27 6.89 2.50
C ARG A 184 -15.96 5.59 2.12
N ILE A 185 -15.26 4.46 2.25
CA ILE A 185 -15.79 3.14 1.95
C ILE A 185 -16.81 2.69 3.00
N ALA A 186 -16.57 3.02 4.28
CA ALA A 186 -17.47 2.66 5.37
C ALA A 186 -18.83 3.39 5.32
N ARG A 187 -18.93 4.50 4.56
CA ARG A 187 -20.18 5.29 4.39
C ARG A 187 -21.02 4.82 3.20
N ASN A 188 -20.46 3.99 2.31
CA ASN A 188 -21.12 3.49 1.10
C ASN A 188 -21.53 2.01 1.26
#